data_2f0e29c8acf7a68cc0689479c640d48f
#
_entry.id   2f0e29c8acf7a68cc0689479c640d48f
#
_cell.length_a   1.000
_cell.length_b   1.000
_cell.length_c   1.000
_cell.angle_alpha   90.00
_cell.angle_beta   90.00
_cell.angle_gamma   90.00
#
_symmetry.space_group_name_H-M   'P 1'
#
loop_
_entity.id
_entity.type
_entity.pdbx_description
1 polymer ?
#
loop_
_entity_poly.entity_id
_entity_poly.type
_entity_poly.pdbx_seq_one_letter_code
_entity_poly.pdbx_strand_id
1 'polypeptide(L)'
;MAEEKLFIEASEEDVPSIIALRQRIWGTTYRGVYPDSMIDNFDWDWHREMELLRVHHPAYSVYLLRKDRQDIGYLTINEADVITLQSLYISAEYQRQGIGRQAFDFVKAYCRAHHAASFVCHCVPENLNARSFYERMGGKVIGQDLANEERWQNSVTYQFTLTQ
;
A
#
# COMPACT_ATOMS: atom_id res chain seq x y z
N MET A 1 5.31 -25.46 17.20
CA MET A 1 5.15 -24.96 15.80
C MET A 1 5.36 -23.46 15.76
N ALA A 2 6.09 -22.97 14.77
CA ALA A 2 6.29 -21.54 14.61
C ALA A 2 4.97 -20.88 14.20
N GLU A 3 4.66 -19.74 14.84
CA GLU A 3 3.51 -18.93 14.48
C GLU A 3 3.74 -18.32 13.09
N GLU A 4 2.72 -18.36 12.24
CA GLU A 4 2.80 -17.76 10.91
C GLU A 4 2.89 -16.23 11.02
N LYS A 5 3.90 -15.65 10.39
CA LYS A 5 4.05 -14.19 10.35
C LYS A 5 3.18 -13.62 9.25
N LEU A 6 2.37 -12.64 9.59
CA LEU A 6 1.56 -11.93 8.60
C LEU A 6 2.43 -11.08 7.69
N PHE A 7 3.41 -10.35 8.23
CA PHE A 7 4.28 -9.45 7.46
C PHE A 7 5.65 -10.08 7.24
N ILE A 8 5.97 -10.34 5.98
CA ILE A 8 7.23 -10.96 5.58
C ILE A 8 8.00 -10.00 4.70
N GLU A 9 9.23 -9.68 5.09
CA GLU A 9 10.09 -8.83 4.27
C GLU A 9 10.28 -9.47 2.90
N ALA A 10 9.95 -8.74 1.85
CA ALA A 10 9.98 -9.24 0.48
C ALA A 10 11.39 -9.25 -0.09
N SER A 11 11.68 -10.30 -0.85
CA SER A 11 12.90 -10.44 -1.63
C SER A 11 12.57 -10.44 -3.12
N GLU A 12 13.60 -10.53 -3.98
CA GLU A 12 13.40 -10.64 -5.43
C GLU A 12 12.46 -11.79 -5.80
N GLU A 13 12.54 -12.89 -5.07
CA GLU A 13 11.73 -14.09 -5.34
C GLU A 13 10.23 -13.84 -5.15
N ASP A 14 9.87 -12.84 -4.34
CA ASP A 14 8.48 -12.48 -4.04
C ASP A 14 7.88 -11.51 -5.06
N VAL A 15 8.69 -10.89 -5.89
CA VAL A 15 8.24 -9.87 -6.85
C VAL A 15 7.13 -10.39 -7.77
N PRO A 16 7.22 -11.59 -8.38
CA PRO A 16 6.11 -12.09 -9.20
C PRO A 16 4.78 -12.16 -8.45
N SER A 17 4.80 -12.59 -7.19
CA SER A 17 3.58 -12.66 -6.36
C SER A 17 2.98 -11.28 -6.10
N ILE A 18 3.83 -10.28 -5.83
CA ILE A 18 3.40 -8.90 -5.63
C ILE A 18 2.74 -8.35 -6.90
N ILE A 19 3.34 -8.57 -8.06
CA ILE A 19 2.79 -8.09 -9.33
C ILE A 19 1.46 -8.77 -9.66
N ALA A 20 1.35 -10.07 -9.40
CA ALA A 20 0.10 -10.80 -9.60
C ALA A 20 -1.02 -10.25 -8.70
N LEU A 21 -0.72 -9.97 -7.43
CA LEU A 21 -1.65 -9.34 -6.50
C LEU A 21 -2.07 -7.96 -6.99
N ARG A 22 -1.12 -7.14 -7.42
CA ARG A 22 -1.38 -5.79 -7.94
C ARG A 22 -2.31 -5.82 -9.14
N GLN A 23 -2.04 -6.67 -10.11
CA GLN A 23 -2.87 -6.79 -11.32
C GLN A 23 -4.31 -7.12 -10.96
N ARG A 24 -4.50 -8.09 -10.08
CA ARG A 24 -5.83 -8.51 -9.64
C ARG A 24 -6.58 -7.40 -8.90
N ILE A 25 -5.88 -6.70 -8.00
CA ILE A 25 -6.46 -5.63 -7.20
C ILE A 25 -6.81 -4.42 -8.07
N TRP A 26 -5.95 -4.06 -9.03
CA TRP A 26 -6.24 -2.96 -9.96
C TRP A 26 -7.50 -3.23 -10.79
N GLY A 27 -7.73 -4.49 -11.18
CA GLY A 27 -8.92 -4.86 -11.93
C GLY A 27 -10.23 -4.66 -11.18
N THR A 28 -10.19 -4.68 -9.85
CA THR A 28 -11.38 -4.50 -9.01
C THR A 28 -11.47 -3.11 -8.39
N THR A 29 -10.35 -2.56 -7.92
CA THR A 29 -10.33 -1.31 -7.14
C THR A 29 -10.33 -0.06 -8.01
N TYR A 30 -9.61 -0.09 -9.12
CA TYR A 30 -9.35 1.11 -9.91
C TYR A 30 -10.12 1.18 -11.23
N ARG A 31 -10.97 0.19 -11.50
CA ARG A 31 -11.84 0.25 -12.68
C ARG A 31 -12.81 1.43 -12.53
N GLY A 32 -12.88 2.28 -13.55
CA GLY A 32 -13.64 3.52 -13.52
C GLY A 32 -12.86 4.73 -13.00
N VAL A 33 -11.68 4.53 -12.44
CA VAL A 33 -10.76 5.59 -11.99
C VAL A 33 -9.55 5.66 -12.91
N TYR A 34 -8.82 4.55 -13.02
CA TYR A 34 -7.73 4.43 -14.00
C TYR A 34 -8.32 4.15 -15.38
N PRO A 35 -7.66 4.59 -16.46
CA PRO A 35 -8.07 4.21 -17.81
C PRO A 35 -8.13 2.69 -17.94
N ASP A 36 -9.19 2.18 -18.59
CA ASP A 36 -9.35 0.75 -18.79
C ASP A 36 -8.13 0.12 -19.46
N SER A 37 -7.49 0.84 -20.39
CA SER A 37 -6.27 0.36 -21.05
C SER A 37 -5.12 0.10 -20.10
N MET A 38 -4.98 0.87 -19.03
CA MET A 38 -3.94 0.64 -18.01
C MET A 38 -4.18 -0.63 -17.23
N ILE A 39 -5.44 -0.98 -17.02
CA ILE A 39 -5.84 -2.17 -16.27
C ILE A 39 -5.79 -3.40 -17.18
N ASP A 40 -6.39 -3.29 -18.37
CA ASP A 40 -6.52 -4.43 -19.30
C ASP A 40 -5.21 -4.77 -20.00
N ASN A 41 -4.35 -3.77 -20.24
CA ASN A 41 -3.02 -3.94 -20.81
C ASN A 41 -1.94 -3.75 -19.73
N PHE A 42 -2.15 -4.38 -18.60
CA PHE A 42 -1.23 -4.28 -17.45
C PHE A 42 0.19 -4.67 -17.86
N ASP A 43 1.13 -3.74 -17.70
CA ASP A 43 2.52 -3.92 -18.14
C ASP A 43 3.32 -4.67 -17.06
N TRP A 44 3.30 -6.00 -17.16
CA TRP A 44 3.99 -6.89 -16.23
C TRP A 44 5.49 -6.58 -16.12
N ASP A 45 6.14 -6.37 -17.26
CA ASP A 45 7.58 -6.15 -17.29
C ASP A 45 7.95 -4.85 -16.60
N TRP A 46 7.21 -3.77 -16.88
CA TRP A 46 7.44 -2.48 -16.23
C TRP A 46 7.23 -2.58 -14.70
N HIS A 47 6.13 -3.19 -14.28
CA HIS A 47 5.83 -3.35 -12.85
C HIS A 47 6.88 -4.21 -12.16
N ARG A 48 7.33 -5.28 -12.81
CA ARG A 48 8.39 -6.14 -12.28
C ARG A 48 9.69 -5.39 -12.09
N GLU A 49 10.13 -4.64 -13.10
CA GLU A 49 11.36 -3.85 -13.02
C GLU A 49 11.30 -2.81 -11.91
N MET A 50 10.19 -2.11 -11.80
CA MET A 50 10.00 -1.11 -10.75
C MET A 50 10.00 -1.75 -9.36
N GLU A 51 9.37 -2.90 -9.20
CA GLU A 51 9.35 -3.58 -7.91
C GLU A 51 10.72 -4.15 -7.52
N LEU A 52 11.48 -4.66 -8.49
CA LEU A 52 12.87 -5.07 -8.26
C LEU A 52 13.72 -3.91 -7.76
N LEU A 53 13.55 -2.72 -8.34
CA LEU A 53 14.24 -1.52 -7.86
C LEU A 53 13.86 -1.22 -6.40
N ARG A 54 12.58 -1.33 -6.06
CA ARG A 54 12.10 -1.03 -4.69
C ARG A 54 12.65 -2.00 -3.66
N VAL A 55 12.64 -3.31 -3.93
CA VAL A 55 13.13 -4.29 -2.96
C VAL A 55 14.63 -4.15 -2.69
N HIS A 56 15.38 -3.52 -3.58
CA HIS A 56 16.80 -3.28 -3.42
C HIS A 56 17.17 -1.86 -2.97
N HIS A 57 16.22 -0.93 -3.00
CA HIS A 57 16.48 0.47 -2.68
C HIS A 57 16.38 0.72 -1.17
N PRO A 58 17.39 1.35 -0.55
CA PRO A 58 17.42 1.51 0.92
C PRO A 58 16.28 2.38 1.48
N ALA A 59 15.66 3.26 0.67
CA ALA A 59 14.55 4.08 1.13
C ALA A 59 13.20 3.33 1.14
N TYR A 60 13.15 2.14 0.58
CA TYR A 60 11.92 1.34 0.50
C TYR A 60 12.00 0.11 1.38
N SER A 61 10.90 -0.19 2.05
CA SER A 61 10.70 -1.46 2.76
C SER A 61 9.44 -2.10 2.22
N VAL A 62 9.58 -3.26 1.60
CA VAL A 62 8.47 -3.98 0.95
C VAL A 62 8.18 -5.24 1.75
N TYR A 63 6.91 -5.44 2.07
CA TYR A 63 6.45 -6.60 2.84
C TYR A 63 5.34 -7.31 2.10
N LEU A 64 5.42 -8.63 2.05
CA LEU A 64 4.35 -9.48 1.60
C LEU A 64 3.47 -9.82 2.80
N LEU A 65 2.17 -9.77 2.63
CA LEU A 65 1.21 -10.19 3.65
C LEU A 65 0.82 -11.64 3.36
N ARG A 66 1.06 -12.51 4.34
CA ARG A 66 0.80 -13.95 4.19
C ARG A 66 -0.09 -14.44 5.30
N LYS A 67 -1.14 -15.16 4.93
CA LYS A 67 -2.08 -15.79 5.86
C LYS A 67 -2.54 -17.12 5.28
N ASP A 68 -2.65 -18.14 6.14
CA ASP A 68 -3.06 -19.48 5.73
C ASP A 68 -2.18 -20.01 4.57
N ARG A 69 -0.89 -19.71 4.61
CA ARG A 69 0.11 -20.08 3.60
C ARG A 69 -0.16 -19.45 2.21
N GLN A 70 -0.95 -18.40 2.16
CA GLN A 70 -1.27 -17.70 0.92
C GLN A 70 -0.79 -16.25 0.99
N ASP A 71 -0.33 -15.74 -0.14
CA ASP A 71 0.02 -14.34 -0.30
C ASP A 71 -1.27 -13.56 -0.53
N ILE A 72 -1.66 -12.75 0.45
CA ILE A 72 -2.97 -12.10 0.49
C ILE A 72 -2.90 -10.60 0.24
N GLY A 73 -1.71 -10.05 0.20
CA GLY A 73 -1.52 -8.62 -0.01
C GLY A 73 -0.06 -8.23 0.07
N TYR A 74 0.19 -6.94 -0.02
CA TYR A 74 1.53 -6.38 0.16
C TYR A 74 1.45 -4.97 0.72
N LEU A 75 2.56 -4.55 1.32
CA LEU A 75 2.71 -3.25 1.96
C LEU A 75 4.09 -2.68 1.60
N THR A 76 4.12 -1.41 1.22
CA THR A 76 5.37 -0.71 0.91
C THR A 76 5.48 0.57 1.73
N ILE A 77 6.59 0.72 2.43
CA ILE A 77 6.94 1.93 3.16
C ILE A 77 8.09 2.61 2.42
N ASN A 78 7.96 3.91 2.22
CA ASN A 78 9.00 4.76 1.63
C ASN A 78 9.40 5.80 2.68
N GLU A 79 10.69 5.93 2.94
CA GLU A 79 11.21 6.87 3.95
C GLU A 79 12.21 7.89 3.36
N ALA A 80 12.10 8.20 2.06
CA ALA A 80 13.04 9.12 1.41
C ALA A 80 12.98 10.53 2.01
N ASP A 81 11.80 11.07 2.24
CA ASP A 81 11.58 12.39 2.86
C ASP A 81 10.85 12.25 4.18
N VAL A 82 9.56 11.94 4.13
CA VAL A 82 8.76 11.58 5.30
C VAL A 82 8.36 10.12 5.18
N ILE A 83 8.11 9.45 6.28
CA ILE A 83 7.65 8.07 6.21
C ILE A 83 6.28 8.04 5.53
N THR A 84 6.21 7.34 4.43
CA THR A 84 5.01 7.22 3.61
C THR A 84 4.61 5.75 3.52
N LEU A 85 3.37 5.45 3.89
CA LEU A 85 2.76 4.17 3.53
C LEU A 85 2.36 4.28 2.06
N GLN A 86 3.25 3.84 1.18
CA GLN A 86 3.09 4.02 -0.26
C GLN A 86 2.06 3.08 -0.84
N SER A 87 2.00 1.85 -0.35
CA SER A 87 1.07 0.84 -0.82
C SER A 87 0.59 -0.01 0.35
N LEU A 88 -0.70 -0.26 0.40
CA LEU A 88 -1.30 -1.27 1.25
C LEU A 88 -2.47 -1.87 0.47
N TYR A 89 -2.29 -3.09 0.01
CA TYR A 89 -3.31 -3.80 -0.74
C TYR A 89 -3.58 -5.14 -0.10
N ILE A 90 -4.86 -5.45 0.07
CA ILE A 90 -5.34 -6.70 0.67
C ILE A 90 -6.37 -7.30 -0.29
N SER A 91 -6.20 -8.57 -0.63
CA SER A 91 -7.15 -9.29 -1.48
C SER A 91 -8.56 -9.25 -0.90
N ALA A 92 -9.55 -9.16 -1.79
CA ALA A 92 -10.95 -8.95 -1.39
C ALA A 92 -11.44 -10.00 -0.38
N GLU A 93 -11.04 -11.26 -0.55
CA GLU A 93 -11.45 -12.35 0.34
C GLU A 93 -10.95 -12.19 1.79
N TYR A 94 -9.90 -11.40 1.98
CA TYR A 94 -9.27 -11.18 3.28
C TYR A 94 -9.56 -9.80 3.87
N GLN A 95 -10.35 -8.99 3.18
CA GLN A 95 -10.78 -7.68 3.69
C GLN A 95 -11.80 -7.85 4.81
N ARG A 96 -11.94 -6.82 5.65
CA ARG A 96 -12.87 -6.75 6.79
C ARG A 96 -12.61 -7.83 7.86
N GLN A 97 -11.36 -8.29 7.97
CA GLN A 97 -10.92 -9.25 9.00
C GLN A 97 -9.91 -8.63 9.97
N GLY A 98 -9.78 -7.30 9.97
CA GLY A 98 -8.84 -6.60 10.85
C GLY A 98 -7.40 -6.56 10.35
N ILE A 99 -7.11 -7.05 9.15
CA ILE A 99 -5.75 -7.09 8.60
C ILE A 99 -5.25 -5.67 8.30
N GLY A 100 -6.11 -4.80 7.80
CA GLY A 100 -5.76 -3.39 7.57
C GLY A 100 -5.34 -2.68 8.85
N ARG A 101 -6.05 -2.93 9.95
CA ARG A 101 -5.69 -2.40 11.27
C ARG A 101 -4.35 -2.95 11.73
N GLN A 102 -4.11 -4.24 11.57
CA GLN A 102 -2.82 -4.85 11.89
C GLN A 102 -1.70 -4.23 11.06
N ALA A 103 -1.96 -3.94 9.77
CA ALA A 103 -1.00 -3.27 8.91
C ALA A 103 -0.66 -1.87 9.43
N PHE A 104 -1.66 -1.12 9.88
CA PHE A 104 -1.42 0.20 10.47
C PHE A 104 -0.64 0.12 11.77
N ASP A 105 -0.91 -0.85 12.62
CA ASP A 105 -0.13 -1.10 13.83
C ASP A 105 1.33 -1.44 13.49
N PHE A 106 1.53 -2.21 12.44
CA PHE A 106 2.87 -2.55 11.93
C PHE A 106 3.61 -1.28 11.46
N VAL A 107 2.96 -0.41 10.70
CA VAL A 107 3.56 0.85 10.22
C VAL A 107 3.87 1.78 11.40
N LYS A 108 2.99 1.85 12.40
CA LYS A 108 3.25 2.65 13.61
C LYS A 108 4.47 2.12 14.37
N ALA A 109 4.62 0.81 14.50
CA ALA A 109 5.79 0.21 15.11
C ALA A 109 7.06 0.53 14.31
N TYR A 110 6.98 0.49 12.98
CA TYR A 110 8.07 0.90 12.10
C TYR A 110 8.46 2.36 12.35
N CYS A 111 7.48 3.26 12.44
CA CYS A 111 7.72 4.67 12.72
C CYS A 111 8.43 4.87 14.07
N ARG A 112 7.97 4.16 15.10
CA ARG A 112 8.60 4.25 16.44
C ARG A 112 10.05 3.78 16.40
N ALA A 113 10.33 2.71 15.69
CA ALA A 113 11.70 2.19 15.54
C ALA A 113 12.61 3.16 14.79
N HIS A 114 12.05 4.02 13.96
CA HIS A 114 12.77 5.03 13.18
C HIS A 114 12.63 6.43 13.77
N HIS A 115 12.14 6.55 14.99
CA HIS A 115 11.98 7.82 15.73
C HIS A 115 11.11 8.85 14.99
N ALA A 116 10.13 8.39 14.22
CA ALA A 116 9.18 9.25 13.53
C ALA A 116 7.88 9.38 14.34
N ALA A 117 7.34 10.60 14.38
CA ALA A 117 6.11 10.91 15.12
C ALA A 117 4.84 10.71 14.29
N SER A 118 4.97 10.52 12.99
CA SER A 118 3.83 10.40 12.09
C SER A 118 4.24 9.72 10.79
N PHE A 119 3.25 9.31 10.04
CA PHE A 119 3.43 8.88 8.64
C PHE A 119 2.28 9.41 7.80
N VAL A 120 2.46 9.39 6.49
CA VAL A 120 1.43 9.82 5.54
C VAL A 120 1.08 8.70 4.58
N CYS A 121 -0.09 8.80 3.98
CA CYS A 121 -0.45 8.00 2.82
C CYS A 121 -1.27 8.84 1.85
N HIS A 122 -1.32 8.37 0.60
CA HIS A 122 -2.03 9.06 -0.48
C HIS A 122 -3.05 8.11 -1.09
N CYS A 123 -4.15 8.65 -1.58
CA CYS A 123 -5.08 7.87 -2.39
C CYS A 123 -5.75 8.76 -3.42
N VAL A 124 -6.28 8.14 -4.45
CA VAL A 124 -7.10 8.83 -5.44
C VAL A 124 -8.40 9.30 -4.75
N PRO A 125 -8.86 10.54 -4.97
CA PRO A 125 -10.05 11.06 -4.27
C PRO A 125 -11.31 10.20 -4.43
N GLU A 126 -11.46 9.52 -5.56
CA GLU A 126 -12.62 8.67 -5.86
C GLU A 126 -12.56 7.31 -5.16
N ASN A 127 -11.46 6.94 -4.54
CA ASN A 127 -11.35 5.70 -3.79
C ASN A 127 -11.98 5.87 -2.39
N LEU A 128 -13.31 5.89 -2.35
CA LEU A 128 -14.07 6.17 -1.14
C LEU A 128 -13.87 5.12 -0.05
N ASN A 129 -13.64 3.88 -0.43
CA ASN A 129 -13.37 2.80 0.53
C ASN A 129 -12.05 3.05 1.27
N ALA A 130 -10.99 3.42 0.55
CA ALA A 130 -9.72 3.74 1.17
C ALA A 130 -9.83 4.98 2.06
N ARG A 131 -10.51 6.03 1.58
CA ARG A 131 -10.70 7.27 2.35
C ARG A 131 -11.45 7.00 3.65
N SER A 132 -12.53 6.26 3.58
CA SER A 132 -13.32 5.89 4.76
C SER A 132 -12.48 5.09 5.75
N PHE A 133 -11.68 4.15 5.28
CA PHE A 133 -10.78 3.36 6.11
C PHE A 133 -9.72 4.25 6.78
N TYR A 134 -9.08 5.14 6.02
CA TYR A 134 -8.05 6.03 6.56
C TYR A 134 -8.60 6.95 7.64
N GLU A 135 -9.81 7.49 7.42
CA GLU A 135 -10.48 8.33 8.41
C GLU A 135 -10.80 7.56 9.69
N ARG A 136 -11.26 6.31 9.57
CA ARG A 136 -11.50 5.44 10.74
C ARG A 136 -10.20 5.11 11.48
N MET A 137 -9.07 5.05 10.78
CA MET A 137 -7.77 4.83 11.41
C MET A 137 -7.17 6.09 12.04
N GLY A 138 -7.90 7.21 12.02
CA GLY A 138 -7.47 8.46 12.63
C GLY A 138 -6.70 9.39 11.69
N GLY A 139 -6.73 9.11 10.40
CA GLY A 139 -6.07 9.94 9.39
C GLY A 139 -6.77 11.28 9.20
N LYS A 140 -5.98 12.32 9.03
CA LYS A 140 -6.45 13.67 8.74
C LYS A 140 -5.90 14.14 7.41
N VAL A 141 -6.75 14.73 6.59
CA VAL A 141 -6.33 15.31 5.31
C VAL A 141 -5.42 16.50 5.57
N ILE A 142 -4.20 16.45 5.06
CA ILE A 142 -3.23 17.54 5.17
C ILE A 142 -2.93 18.20 3.82
N GLY A 143 -3.39 17.61 2.72
CA GLY A 143 -3.17 18.16 1.40
C GLY A 143 -3.98 17.44 0.35
N GLN A 144 -4.14 18.11 -0.79
CA GLN A 144 -4.82 17.58 -1.97
C GLN A 144 -4.14 18.10 -3.22
N ASP A 145 -4.03 17.25 -4.23
CA ASP A 145 -3.63 17.64 -5.57
C ASP A 145 -4.73 17.18 -6.53
N LEU A 146 -5.58 18.13 -6.94
CA LEU A 146 -6.79 17.88 -7.74
C LEU A 146 -6.71 18.53 -9.13
N ALA A 147 -5.56 19.10 -9.48
CA ALA A 147 -5.41 19.92 -10.69
C ALA A 147 -4.80 19.16 -11.88
N ASN A 148 -4.72 17.82 -11.81
CA ASN A 148 -4.14 17.02 -12.88
C ASN A 148 -5.15 16.80 -14.02
N GLU A 149 -4.65 16.73 -15.25
CA GLU A 149 -5.48 16.46 -16.44
C GLU A 149 -6.23 15.14 -16.31
N GLU A 150 -5.53 14.12 -15.83
CA GLU A 150 -6.12 12.79 -15.61
C GLU A 150 -6.52 12.64 -14.15
N ARG A 151 -7.77 12.25 -13.89
CA ARG A 151 -8.29 12.10 -12.53
C ARG A 151 -7.49 11.10 -11.69
N TRP A 152 -6.95 10.05 -12.31
CA TRP A 152 -6.19 9.02 -11.60
C TRP A 152 -4.84 9.53 -11.07
N GLN A 153 -4.38 10.70 -11.53
CA GLN A 153 -3.18 11.38 -11.03
C GLN A 153 -3.48 12.29 -9.84
N ASN A 154 -4.75 12.54 -9.56
CA ASN A 154 -5.15 13.34 -8.40
C ASN A 154 -4.93 12.53 -7.11
N SER A 155 -4.63 13.24 -6.03
CA SER A 155 -4.39 12.60 -4.74
C SER A 155 -4.92 13.41 -3.58
N VAL A 156 -5.27 12.69 -2.52
CA VAL A 156 -5.55 13.21 -1.19
C VAL A 156 -4.50 12.63 -0.26
N THR A 157 -3.88 13.48 0.55
CA THR A 157 -2.85 13.07 1.50
C THR A 157 -3.42 13.04 2.91
N TYR A 158 -3.30 11.91 3.57
CA TYR A 158 -3.68 11.70 4.97
C TYR A 158 -2.43 11.61 5.83
N GLN A 159 -2.49 12.23 7.02
CA GLN A 159 -1.46 12.10 8.03
C GLN A 159 -2.00 11.35 9.23
N PHE A 160 -1.18 10.44 9.75
CA PHE A 160 -1.46 9.65 10.94
C PHE A 160 -0.40 9.99 11.98
N THR A 161 -0.82 10.64 13.06
CA THR A 161 0.08 11.01 14.14
C THR A 161 0.10 9.88 15.18
N LEU A 162 1.29 9.48 15.59
CA LEU A 162 1.44 8.47 16.62
C LEU A 162 1.12 9.08 18.00
N THR A 163 0.29 8.39 18.76
CA THR A 163 0.07 8.72 20.15
C THR A 163 1.22 8.17 20.98
N GLN A 164 1.69 8.98 21.92
CA GLN A 164 2.74 8.58 22.86
C GLN A 164 2.20 7.64 23.93
#